data_2242c99cb8ba617e01399eac9ddbeb7a
#
_entry.id   2242c99cb8ba617e01399eac9ddbeb7a
#
_cell.length_a   1.000
_cell.length_b   1.000
_cell.length_c   1.000
_cell.angle_alpha   90.00
_cell.angle_beta   90.00
_cell.angle_gamma   90.00
#
_symmetry.space_group_name_H-M   'P 1'
#
loop_
_entity.id
_entity.type
_entity.pdbx_description
1 polymer ?
#
loop_
_entity_poly.entity_id
_entity_poly.type
_entity_poly.pdbx_seq_one_letter_code
_entity_poly.pdbx_strand_id
1 'polypeptide(L)'
;MKIIRYFIILFLLLSNVALNANDQSFNEWLKNFKILALKNNISELTFDMAMSDVIFLPKVIKYDRFQPEFYEDTKTYISKRSSDQKVKQGAKLYKLNKNLINSIESKFSIEKSLLLALMGIETNFGTYVGKMDILSSLATLSFDTRRSEFFTRELITALQLVELKKIDHNILYGSWAGAFGNFQFMPSTIERYAIDYDQNNIIELKSTKDSFASAANYLNKIGWNSNQPCFIKVNLIKNVPKNLLNTSAKKLHNKNKFKYLKKYIKDKEKLLIDDDLIGSIITPDKDIIPNSENLEPAYIVFENYEIILQWNRSLRFGLAVCTLKDKFENVL
;
A
#
# COMPACT_ATOMS: atom_id res chain seq x y z
N MET A 1 -14.39 46.98 -16.78
CA MET A 1 -13.75 45.92 -17.58
C MET A 1 -12.21 46.01 -17.67
N LYS A 2 -11.57 47.16 -17.71
CA LYS A 2 -10.08 47.26 -17.80
C LYS A 2 -9.35 46.80 -16.53
N ILE A 3 -9.87 47.08 -15.32
CA ILE A 3 -9.25 46.71 -14.03
C ILE A 3 -9.21 45.19 -13.82
N ILE A 4 -10.25 44.46 -14.21
CA ILE A 4 -10.32 43.01 -14.10
C ILE A 4 -9.25 42.30 -15.00
N ARG A 5 -8.96 42.86 -16.16
CA ARG A 5 -7.91 42.35 -17.06
C ARG A 5 -6.51 42.46 -16.47
N TYR A 6 -6.20 43.55 -15.74
CA TYR A 6 -4.90 43.72 -15.08
C TYR A 6 -4.73 42.77 -13.88
N PHE A 7 -5.79 42.47 -13.13
CA PHE A 7 -5.75 41.51 -12.04
C PHE A 7 -5.51 40.06 -12.54
N ILE A 8 -6.12 39.67 -13.66
CA ILE A 8 -5.91 38.35 -14.26
C ILE A 8 -4.48 38.20 -14.80
N ILE A 9 -3.94 39.25 -15.45
CA ILE A 9 -2.57 39.24 -15.98
C ILE A 9 -1.55 39.19 -14.83
N LEU A 10 -1.76 39.95 -13.73
CA LEU A 10 -0.90 39.95 -12.56
C LEU A 10 -0.94 38.59 -11.84
N PHE A 11 -2.09 37.95 -11.73
CA PHE A 11 -2.23 36.62 -11.14
C PHE A 11 -1.53 35.55 -11.98
N LEU A 12 -1.61 35.63 -13.31
CA LEU A 12 -0.89 34.72 -14.22
C LEU A 12 0.63 34.93 -14.17
N LEU A 13 1.11 36.16 -14.02
CA LEU A 13 2.53 36.47 -13.86
C LEU A 13 3.06 35.98 -12.51
N LEU A 14 2.34 36.16 -11.42
CA LEU A 14 2.72 35.69 -10.09
C LEU A 14 2.72 34.15 -9.99
N SER A 15 1.80 33.48 -10.68
CA SER A 15 1.79 32.00 -10.72
C SER A 15 2.98 31.44 -11.50
N ASN A 16 3.40 32.07 -12.59
CA ASN A 16 4.59 31.64 -13.33
C ASN A 16 5.91 31.91 -12.57
N VAL A 17 5.99 33.01 -11.82
CA VAL A 17 7.15 33.33 -10.99
C VAL A 17 7.29 32.33 -9.84
N ALA A 18 6.19 31.94 -9.19
CA ALA A 18 6.19 30.93 -8.11
C ALA A 18 6.56 29.52 -8.62
N LEU A 19 6.10 29.14 -9.80
CA LEU A 19 6.49 27.88 -10.44
C LEU A 19 7.98 27.84 -10.77
N ASN A 20 8.52 28.91 -11.38
CA ASN A 20 9.93 29.01 -11.70
C ASN A 20 10.83 29.00 -10.44
N ALA A 21 10.41 29.63 -9.34
CA ALA A 21 11.17 29.64 -8.09
C ALA A 21 11.22 28.23 -7.45
N ASN A 22 10.12 27.45 -7.51
CA ASN A 22 10.09 26.09 -7.02
C ASN A 22 10.96 25.15 -7.87
N ASP A 23 10.95 25.29 -9.18
CA ASP A 23 11.78 24.49 -10.09
C ASP A 23 13.28 24.81 -9.90
N GLN A 24 13.64 26.07 -9.68
CA GLN A 24 15.02 26.45 -9.41
C GLN A 24 15.52 25.89 -8.07
N SER A 25 14.70 25.94 -7.02
CA SER A 25 15.04 25.38 -5.72
C SER A 25 15.06 23.85 -5.73
N PHE A 26 14.23 23.19 -6.54
CA PHE A 26 14.27 21.75 -6.76
C PHE A 26 15.55 21.32 -7.47
N ASN A 27 15.97 22.06 -8.50
CA ASN A 27 17.24 21.77 -9.21
C ASN A 27 18.47 21.94 -8.31
N GLU A 28 18.45 22.92 -7.40
CA GLU A 28 19.52 23.07 -6.40
C GLU A 28 19.51 21.92 -5.39
N TRP A 29 18.32 21.51 -4.93
CA TRP A 29 18.17 20.33 -4.08
C TRP A 29 18.68 19.07 -4.78
N LEU A 30 18.40 18.88 -6.08
CA LEU A 30 18.83 17.72 -6.86
C LEU A 30 20.37 17.63 -6.95
N LYS A 31 21.06 18.76 -7.07
CA LYS A 31 22.53 18.81 -7.01
C LYS A 31 23.06 18.35 -5.65
N ASN A 32 22.44 18.79 -4.57
CA ASN A 32 22.82 18.36 -3.22
C ASN A 32 22.47 16.88 -2.98
N PHE A 33 21.35 16.41 -3.54
CA PHE A 33 20.96 15.00 -3.49
C PHE A 33 21.94 14.10 -4.25
N LYS A 34 22.55 14.56 -5.36
CA LYS A 34 23.62 13.81 -6.07
C LYS A 34 24.76 13.47 -5.11
N ILE A 35 25.21 14.43 -4.28
CA ILE A 35 26.26 14.20 -3.30
C ILE A 35 25.88 13.09 -2.30
N LEU A 36 24.62 13.08 -1.86
CA LEU A 36 24.10 12.05 -0.97
C LEU A 36 24.03 10.68 -1.67
N ALA A 37 23.59 10.64 -2.92
CA ALA A 37 23.50 9.42 -3.72
C ALA A 37 24.90 8.77 -3.91
N LEU A 38 25.91 9.56 -4.26
CA LEU A 38 27.29 9.08 -4.38
C LEU A 38 27.83 8.48 -3.06
N LYS A 39 27.50 9.11 -1.92
CA LYS A 39 27.86 8.58 -0.58
C LYS A 39 27.13 7.26 -0.24
N ASN A 40 26.05 6.94 -0.93
CA ASN A 40 25.27 5.71 -0.77
C ASN A 40 25.60 4.65 -1.85
N ASN A 41 26.82 4.68 -2.41
CA ASN A 41 27.35 3.73 -3.39
C ASN A 41 26.58 3.69 -4.72
N ILE A 42 26.03 4.82 -5.14
CA ILE A 42 25.46 5.01 -6.47
C ILE A 42 26.53 5.70 -7.32
N SER A 43 26.91 5.11 -8.45
CA SER A 43 27.90 5.71 -9.33
C SER A 43 27.38 7.00 -9.98
N GLU A 44 28.27 7.91 -10.34
CA GLU A 44 27.91 9.14 -11.06
C GLU A 44 27.19 8.82 -12.37
N LEU A 45 27.66 7.80 -13.09
CA LEU A 45 27.06 7.33 -14.33
C LEU A 45 25.58 6.90 -14.12
N THR A 46 25.32 6.07 -13.12
CA THR A 46 23.95 5.64 -12.82
C THR A 46 23.07 6.81 -12.39
N PHE A 47 23.60 7.71 -11.56
CA PHE A 47 22.85 8.88 -11.14
C PHE A 47 22.48 9.76 -12.34
N ASP A 48 23.45 10.13 -13.18
CA ASP A 48 23.22 11.02 -14.30
C ASP A 48 22.29 10.39 -15.34
N MET A 49 22.40 9.08 -15.58
CA MET A 49 21.50 8.34 -16.45
C MET A 49 20.06 8.27 -15.91
N ALA A 50 19.89 7.88 -14.66
CA ALA A 50 18.55 7.64 -14.08
C ALA A 50 17.83 8.94 -13.69
N MET A 51 18.57 10.02 -13.38
CA MET A 51 18.01 11.27 -12.89
C MET A 51 17.98 12.38 -13.96
N SER A 52 18.43 12.11 -15.22
CA SER A 52 18.46 13.10 -16.31
C SER A 52 17.11 13.75 -16.60
N ASP A 53 16.06 12.96 -16.58
CA ASP A 53 14.70 13.36 -16.95
C ASP A 53 13.81 13.65 -15.73
N VAL A 54 14.37 13.64 -14.52
CA VAL A 54 13.63 13.88 -13.28
C VAL A 54 13.17 15.33 -13.19
N ILE A 55 11.88 15.52 -13.00
CA ILE A 55 11.23 16.82 -12.91
C ILE A 55 10.43 16.95 -11.59
N PHE A 56 10.20 18.20 -11.18
CA PHE A 56 9.32 18.52 -10.06
C PHE A 56 7.86 18.30 -10.42
N LEU A 57 7.11 17.52 -9.62
CA LEU A 57 5.72 17.14 -9.86
C LEU A 57 4.78 17.67 -8.75
N PRO A 58 4.31 18.94 -8.81
CA PRO A 58 3.47 19.53 -7.75
C PRO A 58 2.19 18.74 -7.43
N LYS A 59 1.65 17.97 -8.40
CA LYS A 59 0.47 17.12 -8.22
C LYS A 59 0.72 15.99 -7.22
N VAL A 60 1.95 15.48 -7.16
CA VAL A 60 2.34 14.41 -6.23
C VAL A 60 2.19 14.87 -4.78
N ILE A 61 2.59 16.11 -4.48
CA ILE A 61 2.42 16.71 -3.17
C ILE A 61 0.93 16.82 -2.78
N LYS A 62 0.06 17.15 -3.74
CA LYS A 62 -1.40 17.19 -3.50
C LYS A 62 -1.94 15.81 -3.18
N TYR A 63 -1.54 14.78 -3.92
CA TYR A 63 -1.96 13.40 -3.66
C TYR A 63 -1.46 12.89 -2.31
N ASP A 64 -0.24 13.24 -1.90
CA ASP A 64 0.29 12.87 -0.58
C ASP A 64 -0.53 13.45 0.58
N ARG A 65 -1.14 14.62 0.39
CA ARG A 65 -1.96 15.28 1.41
C ARG A 65 -3.42 14.85 1.41
N PHE A 66 -3.88 14.15 0.36
CA PHE A 66 -5.29 13.81 0.16
C PHE A 66 -5.45 12.33 -0.22
N GLN A 67 -5.69 11.48 0.78
CA GLN A 67 -5.82 10.03 0.60
C GLN A 67 -7.24 9.58 0.97
N PRO A 68 -7.99 8.91 0.05
CA PRO A 68 -9.41 8.52 0.25
C PRO A 68 -9.68 7.67 1.48
N GLU A 69 -8.73 6.83 1.90
CA GLU A 69 -8.84 5.95 3.06
C GLU A 69 -9.07 6.67 4.39
N PHE A 70 -8.89 7.99 4.42
CA PHE A 70 -9.15 8.80 5.61
C PHE A 70 -10.55 9.44 5.62
N TYR A 71 -11.33 9.29 4.55
CA TYR A 71 -12.62 9.99 4.40
C TYR A 71 -13.80 9.07 4.12
N GLU A 72 -13.58 7.84 3.65
CA GLU A 72 -14.66 6.87 3.39
C GLU A 72 -15.00 6.09 4.66
N ASP A 73 -16.29 5.83 4.92
CA ASP A 73 -16.70 4.86 5.95
C ASP A 73 -16.28 3.44 5.56
N THR A 74 -16.12 2.56 6.56
CA THR A 74 -15.61 1.21 6.37
C THR A 74 -16.50 0.36 5.47
N LYS A 75 -17.82 0.49 5.56
CA LYS A 75 -18.77 -0.28 4.74
C LYS A 75 -18.62 0.09 3.27
N THR A 76 -18.59 1.39 2.95
CA THR A 76 -18.40 1.91 1.60
C THR A 76 -17.03 1.50 1.05
N TYR A 77 -15.96 1.63 1.84
CA TYR A 77 -14.61 1.27 1.45
C TYR A 77 -14.51 -0.21 1.07
N ILE A 78 -15.00 -1.12 1.93
CA ILE A 78 -14.97 -2.55 1.68
C ILE A 78 -15.82 -2.91 0.46
N SER A 79 -17.05 -2.40 0.36
CA SER A 79 -17.96 -2.75 -0.74
C SER A 79 -17.40 -2.39 -2.13
N LYS A 80 -16.74 -1.23 -2.24
CA LYS A 80 -16.08 -0.81 -3.49
C LYS A 80 -14.88 -1.70 -3.85
N ARG A 81 -14.12 -2.16 -2.86
CA ARG A 81 -12.86 -2.86 -3.07
C ARG A 81 -12.96 -4.39 -3.05
N SER A 82 -14.06 -4.95 -2.55
CA SER A 82 -14.34 -6.40 -2.52
C SER A 82 -15.62 -6.77 -3.26
N SER A 83 -15.92 -6.10 -4.38
CA SER A 83 -17.12 -6.35 -5.18
C SER A 83 -17.09 -7.71 -5.87
N ASP A 84 -18.27 -8.27 -6.19
CA ASP A 84 -18.37 -9.54 -6.91
C ASP A 84 -17.79 -9.45 -8.35
N GLN A 85 -17.77 -8.25 -8.93
CA GLN A 85 -17.06 -8.01 -10.19
C GLN A 85 -15.56 -8.26 -10.05
N LYS A 86 -14.93 -7.82 -8.95
CA LYS A 86 -13.52 -8.12 -8.67
C LYS A 86 -13.28 -9.62 -8.49
N VAL A 87 -14.19 -10.32 -7.82
CA VAL A 87 -14.11 -11.78 -7.67
C VAL A 87 -14.10 -12.46 -9.04
N LYS A 88 -15.02 -12.06 -9.94
CA LYS A 88 -15.06 -12.59 -11.31
C LYS A 88 -13.76 -12.30 -12.10
N GLN A 89 -13.22 -11.09 -11.98
CA GLN A 89 -11.97 -10.71 -12.65
C GLN A 89 -10.78 -11.53 -12.12
N GLY A 90 -10.64 -11.67 -10.80
CA GLY A 90 -9.57 -12.46 -10.20
C GLY A 90 -9.68 -13.95 -10.51
N ALA A 91 -10.89 -14.51 -10.51
CA ALA A 91 -11.11 -15.90 -10.92
C ALA A 91 -10.73 -16.13 -12.39
N LYS A 92 -10.99 -15.15 -13.28
CA LYS A 92 -10.52 -15.20 -14.68
C LYS A 92 -8.99 -15.18 -14.75
N LEU A 93 -8.34 -14.28 -14.03
CA LEU A 93 -6.87 -14.21 -13.98
C LEU A 93 -6.28 -15.54 -13.47
N TYR A 94 -6.84 -16.10 -12.40
CA TYR A 94 -6.42 -17.39 -11.86
C TYR A 94 -6.54 -18.51 -12.91
N LYS A 95 -7.67 -18.61 -13.60
CA LYS A 95 -7.85 -19.64 -14.66
C LYS A 95 -6.78 -19.56 -15.74
N LEU A 96 -6.40 -18.35 -16.16
CA LEU A 96 -5.36 -18.12 -17.17
C LEU A 96 -3.94 -18.47 -16.69
N ASN A 97 -3.70 -18.39 -15.37
CA ASN A 97 -2.38 -18.58 -14.77
C ASN A 97 -2.37 -19.72 -13.72
N LYS A 98 -3.30 -20.67 -13.82
CA LYS A 98 -3.58 -21.67 -12.78
C LYS A 98 -2.33 -22.43 -12.32
N ASN A 99 -1.55 -22.96 -13.25
CA ASN A 99 -0.36 -23.75 -12.92
C ASN A 99 0.71 -22.91 -12.20
N LEU A 100 0.95 -21.71 -12.68
CA LEU A 100 1.91 -20.78 -12.06
C LEU A 100 1.48 -20.39 -10.65
N ILE A 101 0.24 -19.96 -10.48
CA ILE A 101 -0.25 -19.49 -9.18
C ILE A 101 -0.28 -20.65 -8.15
N ASN A 102 -0.71 -21.84 -8.56
CA ASN A 102 -0.66 -23.01 -7.69
C ASN A 102 0.79 -23.43 -7.32
N SER A 103 1.74 -23.30 -8.25
CA SER A 103 3.15 -23.56 -7.96
C SER A 103 3.71 -22.57 -6.94
N ILE A 104 3.34 -21.28 -7.05
CA ILE A 104 3.74 -20.23 -6.11
C ILE A 104 3.09 -20.48 -4.73
N GLU A 105 1.78 -20.76 -4.68
CA GLU A 105 1.08 -21.14 -3.46
C GLU A 105 1.78 -22.29 -2.73
N SER A 106 2.10 -23.36 -3.45
CA SER A 106 2.79 -24.53 -2.92
C SER A 106 4.20 -24.21 -2.41
N LYS A 107 4.95 -23.40 -3.16
CA LYS A 107 6.35 -23.05 -2.85
C LYS A 107 6.48 -22.15 -1.62
N PHE A 108 5.58 -21.18 -1.47
CA PHE A 108 5.66 -20.15 -0.42
C PHE A 108 4.67 -20.38 0.72
N SER A 109 3.77 -21.34 0.61
CA SER A 109 2.69 -21.59 1.59
C SER A 109 1.81 -20.35 1.83
N ILE A 110 1.51 -19.62 0.75
CA ILE A 110 0.64 -18.44 0.74
C ILE A 110 -0.54 -18.71 -0.18
N GLU A 111 -1.75 -18.60 0.33
CA GLU A 111 -2.96 -18.91 -0.42
C GLU A 111 -3.13 -18.02 -1.65
N LYS A 112 -3.47 -18.65 -2.77
CA LYS A 112 -3.83 -17.92 -4.00
C LYS A 112 -4.95 -16.91 -3.81
N SER A 113 -5.89 -17.18 -2.91
CA SER A 113 -6.97 -16.27 -2.53
C SER A 113 -6.45 -14.94 -2.00
N LEU A 114 -5.42 -14.96 -1.15
CA LEU A 114 -4.77 -13.77 -0.61
C LEU A 114 -4.01 -13.00 -1.70
N LEU A 115 -3.22 -13.71 -2.51
CA LEU A 115 -2.46 -13.07 -3.59
C LEU A 115 -3.38 -12.37 -4.59
N LEU A 116 -4.47 -13.02 -4.98
CA LEU A 116 -5.49 -12.43 -5.87
C LEU A 116 -6.20 -11.25 -5.20
N ALA A 117 -6.49 -11.33 -3.90
CA ALA A 117 -7.11 -10.23 -3.16
C ALA A 117 -6.21 -8.99 -3.15
N LEU A 118 -4.93 -9.15 -2.81
CA LEU A 118 -3.96 -8.06 -2.82
C LEU A 118 -3.83 -7.42 -4.21
N MET A 119 -3.57 -8.22 -5.25
CA MET A 119 -3.47 -7.70 -6.62
C MET A 119 -4.75 -7.01 -7.08
N GLY A 120 -5.92 -7.56 -6.69
CA GLY A 120 -7.23 -6.97 -6.99
C GLY A 120 -7.43 -5.60 -6.34
N ILE A 121 -6.96 -5.41 -5.11
CA ILE A 121 -7.09 -4.13 -4.39
C ILE A 121 -6.05 -3.13 -4.86
N GLU A 122 -4.79 -3.54 -5.01
CA GLU A 122 -3.69 -2.65 -5.37
C GLU A 122 -3.82 -2.10 -6.80
N THR A 123 -4.05 -2.97 -7.77
CA THR A 123 -3.97 -2.58 -9.18
C THR A 123 -5.17 -3.00 -10.03
N ASN A 124 -6.23 -3.52 -9.41
CA ASN A 124 -7.35 -4.11 -10.14
C ASN A 124 -6.84 -5.13 -11.18
N PHE A 125 -6.06 -6.10 -10.70
CA PHE A 125 -5.44 -7.17 -11.49
C PHE A 125 -4.53 -6.65 -12.64
N GLY A 126 -3.68 -5.67 -12.31
CA GLY A 126 -2.72 -5.09 -13.25
C GLY A 126 -3.28 -4.03 -14.20
N THR A 127 -4.59 -3.70 -14.10
CA THR A 127 -5.21 -2.67 -14.96
C THR A 127 -4.77 -1.25 -14.58
N TYR A 128 -4.48 -0.99 -13.32
CA TYR A 128 -4.12 0.34 -12.77
C TYR A 128 -2.81 0.30 -12.00
N VAL A 129 -1.71 0.06 -12.68
CA VAL A 129 -0.36 0.01 -12.07
C VAL A 129 0.27 1.39 -11.82
N GLY A 130 -0.41 2.47 -12.23
CA GLY A 130 0.12 3.82 -12.22
C GLY A 130 0.91 4.14 -13.50
N LYS A 131 1.03 5.46 -13.79
CA LYS A 131 1.70 5.98 -15.00
C LYS A 131 2.64 7.15 -14.68
N MET A 132 2.88 7.42 -13.40
CA MET A 132 3.79 8.49 -12.99
C MET A 132 5.20 7.98 -13.00
N ASP A 133 6.12 8.83 -13.44
CA ASP A 133 7.55 8.57 -13.28
C ASP A 133 7.88 8.46 -11.79
N ILE A 134 8.43 7.30 -11.39
CA ILE A 134 8.70 6.98 -9.99
C ILE A 134 9.83 7.83 -9.44
N LEU A 135 10.88 8.05 -10.23
CA LEU A 135 12.04 8.81 -9.77
C LEU A 135 11.67 10.28 -9.57
N SER A 136 10.92 10.90 -10.50
CA SER A 136 10.37 12.25 -10.32
C SER A 136 9.42 12.34 -9.13
N SER A 137 8.57 11.34 -8.93
CA SER A 137 7.62 11.29 -7.80
C SER A 137 8.36 11.21 -6.46
N LEU A 138 9.33 10.31 -6.34
CA LEU A 138 10.13 10.15 -5.13
C LEU A 138 11.01 11.37 -4.87
N ALA A 139 11.65 11.95 -5.91
CA ALA A 139 12.44 13.16 -5.80
C ALA A 139 11.58 14.35 -5.32
N THR A 140 10.38 14.52 -5.89
CA THR A 140 9.44 15.56 -5.45
C THR A 140 9.03 15.39 -4.00
N LEU A 141 8.72 14.17 -3.55
CA LEU A 141 8.34 13.87 -2.17
C LEU A 141 9.53 13.94 -1.19
N SER A 142 10.74 13.69 -1.67
CA SER A 142 11.98 13.88 -0.92
C SER A 142 12.29 15.36 -0.71
N PHE A 143 12.01 16.18 -1.71
CA PHE A 143 12.13 17.63 -1.64
C PHE A 143 11.06 18.27 -0.72
N ASP A 144 9.83 17.71 -0.69
CA ASP A 144 8.76 18.18 0.19
C ASP A 144 9.05 17.82 1.66
N THR A 145 8.85 18.76 2.58
CA THR A 145 9.29 18.61 4.00
C THR A 145 8.50 17.57 4.80
N ARG A 146 7.28 17.22 4.38
CA ARG A 146 6.36 16.44 5.22
C ARG A 146 6.85 15.02 5.56
N ARG A 147 7.42 14.30 4.58
CA ARG A 147 7.95 12.93 4.74
C ARG A 147 9.29 12.77 4.03
N SER A 148 10.06 13.84 3.95
CA SER A 148 11.32 13.92 3.21
C SER A 148 12.25 12.75 3.50
N GLU A 149 12.51 12.46 4.76
CA GLU A 149 13.42 11.39 5.16
C GLU A 149 12.98 10.01 4.65
N PHE A 150 11.68 9.70 4.71
CA PHE A 150 11.15 8.45 4.20
C PHE A 150 11.35 8.33 2.69
N PHE A 151 10.92 9.35 1.93
CA PHE A 151 11.01 9.31 0.47
C PHE A 151 12.44 9.42 -0.05
N THR A 152 13.33 10.10 0.67
CA THR A 152 14.77 10.12 0.36
C THR A 152 15.38 8.72 0.45
N ARG A 153 15.03 7.95 1.48
CA ARG A 153 15.47 6.54 1.58
C ARG A 153 14.92 5.70 0.43
N GLU A 154 13.65 5.86 0.09
CA GLU A 154 13.04 5.12 -1.04
C GLU A 154 13.71 5.50 -2.38
N LEU A 155 14.03 6.78 -2.60
CA LEU A 155 14.73 7.23 -3.81
C LEU A 155 16.16 6.66 -3.89
N ILE A 156 16.91 6.68 -2.79
CA ILE A 156 18.25 6.08 -2.73
C ILE A 156 18.16 4.58 -3.05
N THR A 157 17.21 3.86 -2.44
CA THR A 157 17.03 2.43 -2.69
C THR A 157 16.63 2.16 -4.15
N ALA A 158 15.77 3.00 -4.75
CA ALA A 158 15.44 2.87 -6.17
C ALA A 158 16.69 3.00 -7.06
N LEU A 159 17.55 3.99 -6.80
CA LEU A 159 18.79 4.18 -7.53
C LEU A 159 19.80 3.04 -7.30
N GLN A 160 19.87 2.48 -6.09
CA GLN A 160 20.68 1.30 -5.80
C GLN A 160 20.21 0.06 -6.56
N LEU A 161 18.91 -0.14 -6.72
CA LEU A 161 18.34 -1.22 -7.54
C LEU A 161 18.71 -1.05 -9.02
N VAL A 162 18.76 0.19 -9.52
CA VAL A 162 19.23 0.51 -10.88
C VAL A 162 20.74 0.27 -11.00
N GLU A 163 21.54 0.73 -10.05
CA GLU A 163 23.01 0.51 -9.99
C GLU A 163 23.34 -0.99 -10.06
N LEU A 164 22.60 -1.81 -9.31
CA LEU A 164 22.77 -3.26 -9.28
C LEU A 164 22.14 -3.98 -10.50
N LYS A 165 21.59 -3.23 -11.47
CA LYS A 165 20.90 -3.75 -12.66
C LYS A 165 19.76 -4.71 -12.36
N LYS A 166 19.18 -4.64 -11.15
CA LYS A 166 18.00 -5.43 -10.77
C LYS A 166 16.72 -4.92 -11.40
N ILE A 167 16.66 -3.63 -11.68
CA ILE A 167 15.53 -2.97 -12.35
C ILE A 167 16.06 -2.00 -13.40
N ASP A 168 15.44 -1.98 -14.57
CA ASP A 168 15.70 -0.96 -15.58
C ASP A 168 14.97 0.34 -15.21
N HIS A 169 15.71 1.46 -15.15
CA HIS A 169 15.15 2.78 -14.84
C HIS A 169 14.09 3.23 -15.87
N ASN A 170 14.21 2.80 -17.14
CA ASN A 170 13.28 3.18 -18.21
C ASN A 170 11.86 2.65 -18.00
N ILE A 171 11.66 1.61 -17.18
CA ILE A 171 10.36 1.03 -16.90
C ILE A 171 9.76 1.47 -15.57
N LEU A 172 10.43 2.34 -14.80
CA LEU A 172 10.02 2.79 -13.47
C LEU A 172 8.84 3.79 -13.53
N TYR A 173 7.71 3.32 -14.07
CA TYR A 173 6.44 4.04 -14.04
C TYR A 173 5.46 3.31 -13.10
N GLY A 174 4.85 4.05 -12.19
CA GLY A 174 4.01 3.48 -11.14
C GLY A 174 3.08 4.50 -10.48
N SER A 175 2.88 4.37 -9.17
CA SER A 175 2.05 5.28 -8.41
C SER A 175 2.73 6.64 -8.16
N TRP A 176 1.93 7.61 -7.77
CA TRP A 176 2.42 8.92 -7.34
C TRP A 176 3.34 8.87 -6.11
N ALA A 177 3.26 7.81 -5.30
CA ALA A 177 4.08 7.62 -4.11
C ALA A 177 5.35 6.79 -4.36
N GLY A 178 5.64 6.43 -5.62
CA GLY A 178 6.81 5.63 -5.96
C GLY A 178 6.61 4.11 -5.87
N ALA A 179 5.37 3.64 -5.68
CA ALA A 179 5.08 2.21 -5.69
C ALA A 179 5.01 1.64 -7.12
N PHE A 180 5.51 0.41 -7.31
CA PHE A 180 5.75 -0.21 -8.59
C PHE A 180 5.10 -1.60 -8.74
N GLY A 181 4.63 -1.90 -9.95
CA GLY A 181 4.20 -3.23 -10.37
C GLY A 181 2.81 -3.63 -9.89
N ASN A 182 2.45 -4.89 -10.13
CA ASN A 182 1.12 -5.44 -9.90
C ASN A 182 0.68 -5.40 -8.43
N PHE A 183 1.62 -5.43 -7.50
CA PHE A 183 1.39 -5.42 -6.05
C PHE A 183 1.87 -4.13 -5.38
N GLN A 184 2.17 -3.09 -6.14
CA GLN A 184 2.52 -1.75 -5.67
C GLN A 184 3.63 -1.73 -4.59
N PHE A 185 4.75 -2.40 -4.90
CA PHE A 185 5.91 -2.43 -4.01
C PHE A 185 6.67 -1.11 -4.00
N MET A 186 6.99 -0.63 -2.80
CA MET A 186 7.97 0.43 -2.62
C MET A 186 9.39 -0.08 -2.93
N PRO A 187 10.33 0.77 -3.34
CA PRO A 187 11.73 0.37 -3.62
C PRO A 187 12.36 -0.46 -2.50
N SER A 188 12.18 -0.07 -1.24
CA SER A 188 12.66 -0.85 -0.09
C SER A 188 12.01 -2.22 0.07
N THR A 189 10.76 -2.38 -0.37
CA THR A 189 10.08 -3.68 -0.41
C THR A 189 10.63 -4.55 -1.53
N ILE A 190 10.92 -3.94 -2.70
CA ILE A 190 11.57 -4.63 -3.83
C ILE A 190 12.93 -5.16 -3.41
N GLU A 191 13.76 -4.32 -2.80
CA GLU A 191 15.09 -4.68 -2.35
C GLU A 191 15.09 -5.91 -1.43
N ARG A 192 14.14 -5.97 -0.48
CA ARG A 192 14.10 -6.98 0.56
C ARG A 192 13.41 -8.27 0.14
N TYR A 193 12.40 -8.20 -0.72
CA TYR A 193 11.45 -9.30 -0.92
C TYR A 193 11.19 -9.68 -2.36
N ALA A 194 11.50 -8.80 -3.34
CA ALA A 194 11.29 -9.14 -4.72
C ALA A 194 12.28 -10.22 -5.18
N ILE A 195 11.80 -11.11 -6.03
CA ILE A 195 12.59 -12.21 -6.60
C ILE A 195 12.37 -12.31 -8.09
N ASP A 196 13.43 -12.60 -8.81
CA ASP A 196 13.42 -13.07 -10.18
C ASP A 196 13.02 -14.56 -10.17
N TYR A 197 11.73 -14.82 -10.40
CA TYR A 197 11.19 -16.17 -10.26
C TYR A 197 11.46 -17.04 -11.48
N ASP A 198 11.55 -16.44 -12.67
CA ASP A 198 11.85 -17.19 -13.92
C ASP A 198 13.33 -17.19 -14.29
N GLN A 199 14.18 -16.60 -13.45
CA GLN A 199 15.65 -16.62 -13.54
C GLN A 199 16.19 -15.99 -14.84
N ASN A 200 15.51 -14.92 -15.31
CA ASN A 200 15.95 -14.18 -16.48
C ASN A 200 16.94 -13.03 -16.15
N ASN A 201 17.34 -12.90 -14.87
CA ASN A 201 18.20 -11.87 -14.28
C ASN A 201 17.59 -10.47 -14.16
N ILE A 202 16.29 -10.33 -14.36
CA ILE A 202 15.55 -9.07 -14.21
C ILE A 202 14.33 -9.31 -13.33
N ILE A 203 14.04 -8.38 -12.42
CA ILE A 203 12.83 -8.42 -11.60
C ILE A 203 11.72 -7.63 -12.31
N GLU A 204 10.75 -8.34 -12.90
CA GLU A 204 9.66 -7.77 -13.67
C GLU A 204 8.34 -7.75 -12.88
N LEU A 205 8.15 -6.78 -12.00
CA LEU A 205 6.97 -6.70 -11.13
C LEU A 205 5.64 -6.36 -11.85
N LYS A 206 5.68 -6.14 -13.17
CA LYS A 206 4.49 -6.06 -14.03
C LYS A 206 4.18 -7.42 -14.67
N SER A 207 5.11 -8.37 -14.67
CA SER A 207 4.86 -9.76 -15.08
C SER A 207 4.12 -10.52 -13.98
N THR A 208 3.31 -11.51 -14.36
CA THR A 208 2.59 -12.34 -13.38
C THR A 208 3.55 -13.22 -12.60
N LYS A 209 4.65 -13.70 -13.21
CA LYS A 209 5.60 -14.62 -12.57
C LYS A 209 6.28 -13.98 -11.36
N ASP A 210 7.05 -12.92 -11.60
CA ASP A 210 7.85 -12.29 -10.56
C ASP A 210 6.97 -11.55 -9.55
N SER A 211 5.89 -10.92 -10.01
CA SER A 211 5.04 -10.16 -9.11
C SER A 211 4.32 -11.06 -8.09
N PHE A 212 3.74 -12.19 -8.52
CA PHE A 212 3.10 -13.14 -7.59
C PHE A 212 4.11 -13.81 -6.67
N ALA A 213 5.24 -14.25 -7.21
CA ALA A 213 6.27 -14.89 -6.42
C ALA A 213 6.89 -13.92 -5.39
N SER A 214 7.13 -12.67 -5.78
CA SER A 214 7.62 -11.62 -4.87
C SER A 214 6.61 -11.30 -3.78
N ALA A 215 5.31 -11.20 -4.11
CA ALA A 215 4.26 -10.98 -3.13
C ALA A 215 4.14 -12.14 -2.13
N ALA A 216 4.20 -13.38 -2.62
CA ALA A 216 4.20 -14.58 -1.79
C ALA A 216 5.43 -14.66 -0.88
N ASN A 217 6.63 -14.37 -1.43
CA ASN A 217 7.87 -14.31 -0.65
C ASN A 217 7.79 -13.25 0.46
N TYR A 218 7.26 -12.05 0.14
CA TYR A 218 7.08 -11.01 1.14
C TYR A 218 6.18 -11.47 2.29
N LEU A 219 4.98 -11.97 1.99
CA LEU A 219 4.02 -12.44 3.00
C LEU A 219 4.58 -13.58 3.85
N ASN A 220 5.25 -14.56 3.23
CA ASN A 220 5.93 -15.65 3.94
C ASN A 220 6.99 -15.10 4.92
N LYS A 221 7.85 -14.18 4.46
CA LYS A 221 8.94 -13.61 5.28
C LYS A 221 8.45 -12.76 6.45
N ILE A 222 7.30 -12.11 6.32
CA ILE A 222 6.71 -11.31 7.41
C ILE A 222 5.76 -12.12 8.31
N GLY A 223 5.61 -13.44 8.07
CA GLY A 223 4.99 -14.38 9.00
C GLY A 223 3.50 -14.67 8.76
N TRP A 224 3.00 -14.50 7.52
CA TRP A 224 1.64 -14.94 7.20
C TRP A 224 1.43 -16.41 7.54
N ASN A 225 0.30 -16.74 8.17
CA ASN A 225 -0.06 -18.10 8.55
C ASN A 225 -1.44 -18.49 7.95
N SER A 226 -1.42 -19.36 6.93
CA SER A 226 -2.62 -19.81 6.20
C SER A 226 -3.69 -20.47 7.08
N ASN A 227 -3.32 -20.94 8.26
CA ASN A 227 -4.25 -21.62 9.17
C ASN A 227 -4.94 -20.68 10.17
N GLN A 228 -4.70 -19.37 10.07
CA GLN A 228 -5.29 -18.40 10.98
C GLN A 228 -6.23 -17.43 10.26
N PRO A 229 -7.37 -17.06 10.88
CA PRO A 229 -8.26 -16.06 10.33
C PRO A 229 -7.61 -14.66 10.37
N CYS A 230 -8.04 -13.78 9.46
CA CYS A 230 -7.70 -12.36 9.57
C CYS A 230 -8.50 -11.66 10.66
N PHE A 231 -9.82 -11.79 10.60
CA PHE A 231 -10.74 -11.11 11.50
C PHE A 231 -12.09 -11.82 11.57
N ILE A 232 -12.89 -11.43 12.56
CA ILE A 232 -14.32 -11.66 12.60
C ILE A 232 -15.06 -10.34 12.82
N LYS A 233 -16.19 -10.15 12.16
CA LYS A 233 -17.09 -9.03 12.43
C LYS A 233 -17.92 -9.34 13.67
N VAL A 234 -18.05 -8.36 14.58
CA VAL A 234 -18.74 -8.54 15.87
C VAL A 234 -19.66 -7.37 16.19
N ASN A 235 -20.68 -7.63 17.01
CA ASN A 235 -21.51 -6.62 17.63
C ASN A 235 -21.05 -6.45 19.09
N LEU A 236 -20.54 -5.29 19.43
CA LEU A 236 -20.04 -5.03 20.79
C LEU A 236 -21.18 -4.64 21.75
N ILE A 237 -21.02 -4.99 23.05
CA ILE A 237 -21.84 -4.45 24.11
C ILE A 237 -21.53 -2.96 24.33
N LYS A 238 -22.43 -2.21 25.00
CA LYS A 238 -22.25 -0.77 25.22
C LYS A 238 -21.03 -0.40 26.08
N ASN A 239 -20.69 -1.24 27.05
CA ASN A 239 -19.68 -0.94 28.09
C ASN A 239 -18.32 -1.58 27.80
N VAL A 240 -17.80 -1.45 26.57
CA VAL A 240 -16.44 -1.86 26.26
C VAL A 240 -15.45 -0.81 26.77
N PRO A 241 -14.41 -1.19 27.55
CA PRO A 241 -13.39 -0.26 27.99
C PRO A 241 -12.70 0.45 26.80
N LYS A 242 -12.64 1.77 26.83
CA LYS A 242 -12.09 2.59 25.71
C LYS A 242 -10.66 2.19 25.33
N ASN A 243 -9.85 1.78 26.30
CA ASN A 243 -8.47 1.34 26.05
C ASN A 243 -8.35 0.05 25.25
N LEU A 244 -9.43 -0.74 25.14
CA LEU A 244 -9.45 -1.95 24.28
C LEU A 244 -9.78 -1.64 22.82
N LEU A 245 -10.28 -0.45 22.52
CA LEU A 245 -10.71 -0.05 21.18
C LEU A 245 -9.55 0.54 20.40
N ASN A 246 -9.20 -0.08 19.29
CA ASN A 246 -8.17 0.43 18.38
C ASN A 246 -8.84 1.12 17.19
N THR A 247 -8.46 2.36 16.94
CA THR A 247 -8.96 3.20 15.83
C THR A 247 -7.86 3.54 14.83
N SER A 248 -6.60 3.19 15.15
CA SER A 248 -5.42 3.50 14.34
C SER A 248 -4.69 2.23 13.91
N ALA A 249 -4.25 2.21 12.65
CA ALA A 249 -3.42 1.15 12.09
C ALA A 249 -1.92 1.26 12.43
N LYS A 250 -1.48 2.31 13.14
CA LYS A 250 -0.06 2.50 13.46
C LYS A 250 0.47 1.39 14.37
N LYS A 251 -0.32 1.01 15.35
CA LYS A 251 -0.04 -0.09 16.28
C LYS A 251 -1.36 -0.52 16.91
N LEU A 252 -1.63 -1.84 16.90
CA LEU A 252 -2.74 -2.40 17.67
C LEU A 252 -2.29 -2.63 19.11
N HIS A 253 -3.06 -2.13 20.04
CA HIS A 253 -2.80 -2.22 21.48
C HIS A 253 -3.76 -3.21 22.13
N ASN A 254 -3.43 -3.61 23.38
CA ASN A 254 -4.30 -4.42 24.25
C ASN A 254 -4.74 -5.74 23.61
N LYS A 255 -3.75 -6.45 23.05
CA LYS A 255 -3.93 -7.81 22.53
C LYS A 255 -4.28 -8.75 23.68
N ASN A 256 -5.30 -9.57 23.47
CA ASN A 256 -5.75 -10.56 24.44
C ASN A 256 -6.15 -11.85 23.76
N LYS A 257 -6.13 -12.96 24.49
CA LYS A 257 -6.76 -14.21 24.01
C LYS A 257 -8.23 -13.97 23.75
N PHE A 258 -8.75 -14.58 22.67
CA PHE A 258 -10.13 -14.40 22.23
C PHE A 258 -11.15 -14.68 23.34
N LYS A 259 -10.92 -15.70 24.19
CA LYS A 259 -11.78 -16.00 25.36
C LYS A 259 -12.01 -14.79 26.30
N TYR A 260 -11.03 -13.90 26.43
CA TYR A 260 -11.18 -12.69 27.25
C TYR A 260 -11.88 -11.55 26.50
N LEU A 261 -11.84 -11.54 25.18
CA LEU A 261 -12.53 -10.55 24.34
C LEU A 261 -14.02 -10.92 24.15
N LYS A 262 -14.38 -12.20 24.19
CA LYS A 262 -15.76 -12.71 24.07
C LYS A 262 -16.76 -12.02 24.99
N LYS A 263 -16.36 -11.64 26.21
CA LYS A 263 -17.28 -10.98 27.16
C LYS A 263 -17.83 -9.64 26.68
N TYR A 264 -17.17 -9.03 25.70
CA TYR A 264 -17.58 -7.76 25.09
C TYR A 264 -18.42 -7.92 23.81
N ILE A 265 -18.70 -9.17 23.39
CA ILE A 265 -19.46 -9.50 22.16
C ILE A 265 -20.87 -9.93 22.54
N LYS A 266 -21.90 -9.43 21.83
CA LYS A 266 -23.30 -9.73 22.08
C LYS A 266 -23.65 -11.19 21.72
N ASP A 267 -23.35 -11.63 20.50
CA ASP A 267 -23.74 -12.95 19.95
C ASP A 267 -22.59 -13.95 19.96
N LYS A 268 -21.86 -14.00 21.07
CA LYS A 268 -20.59 -14.75 21.20
C LYS A 268 -20.75 -16.28 21.05
N GLU A 269 -21.91 -16.84 21.33
CA GLU A 269 -22.16 -18.27 21.26
C GLU A 269 -22.14 -18.83 19.84
N LYS A 270 -22.32 -17.97 18.84
CA LYS A 270 -22.28 -18.33 17.40
C LYS A 270 -20.89 -18.35 16.81
N LEU A 271 -19.89 -17.94 17.57
CA LEU A 271 -18.53 -17.76 17.07
C LEU A 271 -17.70 -19.05 17.28
N LEU A 272 -17.37 -19.71 16.16
CA LEU A 272 -16.52 -20.91 16.13
C LEU A 272 -15.05 -20.50 15.91
N ILE A 273 -14.45 -19.87 16.90
CA ILE A 273 -13.07 -19.38 16.89
C ILE A 273 -12.33 -19.98 18.09
N ASP A 274 -11.10 -20.39 17.87
CA ASP A 274 -10.22 -20.86 18.94
C ASP A 274 -10.05 -19.77 20.01
N ASP A 275 -10.38 -20.14 21.23
CA ASP A 275 -10.36 -19.27 22.41
C ASP A 275 -8.97 -18.77 22.81
N ASP A 276 -7.93 -19.44 22.38
CA ASP A 276 -6.53 -19.07 22.66
C ASP A 276 -5.90 -18.16 21.61
N LEU A 277 -6.56 -17.92 20.46
CA LEU A 277 -6.09 -16.96 19.48
C LEU A 277 -5.95 -15.56 20.07
N ILE A 278 -4.81 -14.93 19.76
CA ILE A 278 -4.53 -13.54 20.18
C ILE A 278 -5.17 -12.58 19.21
N GLY A 279 -6.02 -11.70 19.74
CA GLY A 279 -6.71 -10.70 18.93
C GLY A 279 -6.79 -9.33 19.58
N SER A 280 -7.27 -8.37 18.80
CA SER A 280 -7.56 -6.99 19.22
C SER A 280 -8.91 -6.54 18.70
N ILE A 281 -9.59 -5.66 19.45
CA ILE A 281 -10.82 -5.02 18.99
C ILE A 281 -10.45 -3.80 18.15
N ILE A 282 -10.99 -3.69 16.94
CA ILE A 282 -10.91 -2.47 16.14
C ILE A 282 -12.29 -1.88 15.87
N THR A 283 -12.37 -0.55 15.89
CA THR A 283 -13.56 0.24 15.55
C THR A 283 -13.15 1.33 14.55
N PRO A 284 -13.02 0.98 13.25
CA PRO A 284 -12.30 1.80 12.27
C PRO A 284 -12.98 3.14 11.95
N ASP A 285 -14.28 3.29 12.24
CA ASP A 285 -15.04 4.51 11.91
C ASP A 285 -15.16 5.48 13.08
N LYS A 286 -14.82 5.06 14.31
CA LYS A 286 -15.07 5.83 15.51
C LYS A 286 -14.50 7.25 15.52
N ASP A 287 -13.27 7.42 15.04
CA ASP A 287 -12.56 8.72 15.09
C ASP A 287 -12.51 9.44 13.74
N ILE A 288 -13.09 8.85 12.68
CA ILE A 288 -13.01 9.37 11.31
C ILE A 288 -14.34 9.93 10.85
N ILE A 289 -15.45 9.34 11.31
CA ILE A 289 -16.80 9.81 10.96
C ILE A 289 -17.32 10.70 12.09
N PRO A 290 -17.55 12.00 11.83
CA PRO A 290 -18.12 12.91 12.83
C PRO A 290 -19.41 12.33 13.40
N ASN A 291 -19.54 12.36 14.74
CA ASN A 291 -20.70 11.87 15.48
C ASN A 291 -20.94 10.35 15.45
N SER A 292 -19.93 9.53 15.12
CA SER A 292 -20.06 8.08 15.30
C SER A 292 -19.99 7.74 16.79
N GLU A 293 -21.08 7.96 17.52
CA GLU A 293 -21.24 7.47 18.90
C GLU A 293 -21.31 5.93 18.96
N ASN A 294 -21.57 5.30 17.82
CA ASN A 294 -21.67 3.87 17.67
C ASN A 294 -20.28 3.24 17.52
N LEU A 295 -20.05 2.14 18.25
CA LEU A 295 -18.87 1.30 18.11
C LEU A 295 -18.89 0.43 16.84
N GLU A 296 -19.82 0.66 15.92
CA GLU A 296 -20.00 -0.10 14.70
C GLU A 296 -19.46 0.67 13.48
N PRO A 297 -18.87 -0.05 12.50
CA PRO A 297 -18.61 -1.48 12.54
C PRO A 297 -17.45 -1.83 13.49
N ALA A 298 -17.56 -2.99 14.16
CA ALA A 298 -16.51 -3.49 15.04
C ALA A 298 -16.03 -4.87 14.59
N TYR A 299 -14.76 -5.15 14.82
CA TYR A 299 -14.11 -6.41 14.45
C TYR A 299 -13.16 -6.87 15.54
N ILE A 300 -13.03 -8.19 15.72
CA ILE A 300 -11.86 -8.78 16.36
C ILE A 300 -10.91 -9.15 15.25
N VAL A 301 -9.69 -8.64 15.30
CA VAL A 301 -8.63 -8.90 14.32
C VAL A 301 -7.54 -9.75 14.96
N PHE A 302 -6.94 -10.64 14.17
CA PHE A 302 -5.92 -11.60 14.61
C PHE A 302 -4.55 -11.29 13.98
N GLU A 303 -3.55 -12.14 14.21
CA GLU A 303 -2.18 -11.88 13.76
C GLU A 303 -2.07 -11.66 12.24
N ASN A 304 -2.76 -12.46 11.43
CA ASN A 304 -2.77 -12.29 9.97
C ASN A 304 -3.22 -10.89 9.52
N TYR A 305 -4.16 -10.30 10.24
CA TYR A 305 -4.57 -8.93 9.96
C TYR A 305 -3.44 -7.92 10.19
N GLU A 306 -2.64 -8.11 11.23
CA GLU A 306 -1.46 -7.26 11.48
C GLU A 306 -0.38 -7.44 10.42
N ILE A 307 -0.25 -8.64 9.85
CA ILE A 307 0.61 -8.88 8.69
C ILE A 307 0.16 -8.00 7.51
N ILE A 308 -1.15 -7.94 7.22
CA ILE A 308 -1.65 -7.04 6.17
C ILE A 308 -1.43 -5.55 6.51
N LEU A 309 -1.45 -5.16 7.79
CA LEU A 309 -1.11 -3.79 8.18
C LEU A 309 0.37 -3.44 7.97
N GLN A 310 1.27 -4.42 7.86
CA GLN A 310 2.66 -4.17 7.45
C GLN A 310 2.75 -3.85 5.95
N TRP A 311 1.84 -4.42 5.15
CA TRP A 311 1.72 -4.11 3.73
C TRP A 311 1.20 -2.68 3.52
N ASN A 312 0.06 -2.35 4.15
CA ASN A 312 -0.53 -1.03 4.10
C ASN A 312 -1.16 -0.67 5.46
N ARG A 313 -0.71 0.43 6.06
CA ARG A 313 -1.13 0.90 7.39
C ARG A 313 -2.50 1.58 7.38
N SER A 314 -3.51 0.88 6.85
CA SER A 314 -4.91 1.30 6.88
C SER A 314 -5.79 0.17 7.42
N LEU A 315 -6.58 0.44 8.47
CA LEU A 315 -7.52 -0.54 9.01
C LEU A 315 -8.53 -0.99 7.94
N ARG A 316 -9.00 -0.07 7.10
CA ARG A 316 -9.94 -0.37 6.04
C ARG A 316 -9.33 -1.20 4.93
N PHE A 317 -8.07 -0.94 4.59
CA PHE A 317 -7.33 -1.76 3.63
C PHE A 317 -7.24 -3.21 4.08
N GLY A 318 -6.80 -3.44 5.33
CA GLY A 318 -6.71 -4.80 5.88
C GLY A 318 -8.05 -5.53 5.86
N LEU A 319 -9.13 -4.86 6.25
CA LEU A 319 -10.49 -5.44 6.19
C LEU A 319 -10.91 -5.77 4.76
N ALA A 320 -10.63 -4.90 3.79
CA ALA A 320 -10.99 -5.13 2.39
C ALA A 320 -10.20 -6.29 1.77
N VAL A 321 -8.88 -6.39 2.05
CA VAL A 321 -8.04 -7.52 1.59
C VAL A 321 -8.58 -8.84 2.12
N CYS A 322 -8.79 -8.94 3.43
CA CYS A 322 -9.26 -10.18 4.04
C CYS A 322 -10.68 -10.54 3.59
N THR A 323 -11.57 -9.55 3.44
CA THR A 323 -12.93 -9.79 2.89
C THR A 323 -12.86 -10.31 1.45
N LEU A 324 -12.00 -9.77 0.61
CA LEU A 324 -11.86 -10.22 -0.77
C LEU A 324 -11.19 -11.61 -0.85
N LYS A 325 -10.22 -11.88 0.04
CA LYS A 325 -9.61 -13.21 0.22
C LYS A 325 -10.68 -14.25 0.52
N ASP A 326 -11.52 -14.03 1.53
CA ASP A 326 -12.60 -14.96 1.93
C ASP A 326 -13.59 -15.20 0.77
N LYS A 327 -13.92 -14.16 -0.02
CA LYS A 327 -14.75 -14.32 -1.22
C LYS A 327 -14.07 -15.19 -2.27
N PHE A 328 -12.75 -15.09 -2.46
CA PHE A 328 -12.03 -15.96 -3.38
C PHE A 328 -12.00 -17.41 -2.90
N GLU A 329 -11.86 -17.67 -1.62
CA GLU A 329 -11.90 -19.04 -1.06
C GLU A 329 -13.20 -19.79 -1.36
N ASN A 330 -14.31 -19.04 -1.48
CA ASN A 330 -15.60 -19.62 -1.82
C ASN A 330 -15.81 -19.92 -3.31
N VAL A 331 -14.89 -19.48 -4.21
CA VAL A 331 -15.09 -19.61 -5.67
C VAL A 331 -13.92 -20.26 -6.41
N LEU A 332 -12.75 -20.45 -5.78
CA LEU A 332 -11.55 -21.07 -6.36
C LEU A 332 -11.38 -22.51 -5.90
#